data_9ef11e01e0bd7f16277ac0e2810ed8fe
#
_entry.id   9ef11e01e0bd7f16277ac0e2810ed8fe
#
_cell.length_a   1.000
_cell.length_b   1.000
_cell.length_c   1.000
_cell.angle_alpha   90.00
_cell.angle_beta   90.00
_cell.angle_gamma   90.00
#
_symmetry.space_group_name_H-M   'P 1'
#
loop_
_entity.id
_entity.type
_entity.pdbx_description
1 polymer ?
#
loop_
_entity_poly.entity_id
_entity_poly.type
_entity_poly.pdbx_seq_one_letter_code
_entity_poly.pdbx_strand_id
1 'polypeptide(L)'
;GATPVFCEVYEQDLLIDLDDVECRITPNTKAVIPIHYCGNPCDMDRLIKMSEKNDFKIIEDAAHAFGSIYKGCKIGSFGHATCFSFDPIKVITCGEGGAVVLKDNDIAEKIRRKRILGINKDTWHRYNNERSWFYDVTTTGYRYHMSNINAAIGLVQLSKLDQFIARRR
;
A
#
# COMPACT_ATOMS: atom_id res chain seq x y z
N GLY A 1 -14.38 9.36 -8.39
CA GLY A 1 -14.45 10.68 -8.67
C GLY A 1 -13.17 11.50 -8.83
N ALA A 2 -11.93 10.95 -8.62
CA ALA A 2 -10.70 11.70 -8.90
C ALA A 2 -10.32 11.58 -10.38
N THR A 3 -9.77 12.67 -10.96
CA THR A 3 -9.22 12.66 -12.31
C THR A 3 -7.72 12.33 -12.22
N PRO A 4 -7.22 11.27 -12.89
CA PRO A 4 -5.79 10.98 -12.92
C PRO A 4 -5.06 11.98 -13.82
N VAL A 5 -3.90 12.43 -13.36
CA VAL A 5 -2.95 13.24 -14.13
C VAL A 5 -1.63 12.47 -14.13
N PHE A 6 -1.16 12.05 -15.30
CA PHE A 6 0.08 11.33 -15.42
C PHE A 6 1.27 12.28 -15.37
N CYS A 7 2.35 11.83 -14.74
CA CYS A 7 3.63 12.51 -14.70
C CYS A 7 4.67 11.71 -15.48
N GLU A 8 5.71 12.40 -15.96
CA GLU A 8 6.86 11.78 -16.58
C GLU A 8 7.68 10.96 -15.58
N VAL A 9 8.59 10.16 -16.10
CA VAL A 9 9.58 9.40 -15.33
C VAL A 9 10.99 9.77 -15.77
N TYR A 10 11.96 9.65 -14.87
CA TYR A 10 13.37 9.78 -15.24
C TYR A 10 13.80 8.60 -16.12
N GLU A 11 14.48 8.85 -17.23
CA GLU A 11 14.94 7.82 -18.18
C GLU A 11 15.89 6.80 -17.54
N GLN A 12 16.71 7.24 -16.57
CA GLN A 12 17.76 6.44 -15.97
C GLN A 12 17.26 5.36 -15.00
N ASP A 13 16.11 5.54 -14.36
CA ASP A 13 15.64 4.63 -13.31
C ASP A 13 14.13 4.37 -13.32
N LEU A 14 13.41 5.05 -14.21
CA LEU A 14 11.95 4.96 -14.38
C LEU A 14 11.15 5.34 -13.13
N LEU A 15 11.77 6.07 -12.21
CA LEU A 15 11.05 6.66 -11.08
C LEU A 15 10.32 7.93 -11.51
N ILE A 16 9.29 8.29 -10.77
CA ILE A 16 8.50 9.49 -11.04
C ILE A 16 9.41 10.74 -11.07
N ASP A 17 9.30 11.55 -12.12
CA ASP A 17 9.99 12.82 -12.22
C ASP A 17 9.33 13.87 -11.33
N LEU A 18 10.04 14.25 -10.25
CA LEU A 18 9.51 15.20 -9.28
C LEU A 18 9.49 16.64 -9.77
N ASP A 19 10.24 16.99 -10.81
CA ASP A 19 10.15 18.30 -11.44
C ASP A 19 8.85 18.40 -12.24
N ASP A 20 8.49 17.37 -12.96
CA ASP A 20 7.21 17.29 -13.67
C ASP A 20 6.02 17.22 -12.68
N VAL A 21 6.15 16.49 -11.57
CA VAL A 21 5.14 16.50 -10.49
C VAL A 21 4.91 17.93 -9.99
N GLU A 22 5.98 18.69 -9.70
CA GLU A 22 5.88 20.05 -9.18
C GLU A 22 5.15 20.99 -10.16
N CYS A 23 5.41 20.82 -11.46
CA CYS A 23 4.73 21.58 -12.52
C CYS A 23 3.23 21.27 -12.64
N ARG A 24 2.80 20.03 -12.25
CA ARG A 24 1.41 19.58 -12.38
C ARG A 24 0.58 19.76 -11.11
N ILE A 25 1.18 20.11 -9.98
CA ILE A 25 0.46 20.37 -8.73
C ILE A 25 -0.45 21.58 -8.89
N THR A 26 -1.71 21.42 -8.45
CA THR A 26 -2.70 22.51 -8.39
C THR A 26 -3.39 22.48 -7.02
N PRO A 27 -4.17 23.49 -6.65
CA PRO A 27 -5.00 23.46 -5.44
C PRO A 27 -6.01 22.29 -5.39
N ASN A 28 -6.29 21.68 -6.53
CA ASN A 28 -7.16 20.51 -6.64
C ASN A 28 -6.44 19.19 -6.46
N THR A 29 -5.10 19.17 -6.42
CA THR A 29 -4.31 17.95 -6.23
C THR A 29 -4.58 17.39 -4.84
N LYS A 30 -5.06 16.14 -4.76
CA LYS A 30 -5.40 15.46 -3.50
C LYS A 30 -4.41 14.39 -3.11
N ALA A 31 -3.75 13.79 -4.09
CA ALA A 31 -2.75 12.77 -3.85
C ALA A 31 -1.71 12.71 -4.98
N VAL A 32 -0.50 12.27 -4.64
CA VAL A 32 0.53 11.82 -5.57
C VAL A 32 0.80 10.35 -5.29
N ILE A 33 0.89 9.56 -6.36
CA ILE A 33 1.12 8.11 -6.28
C ILE A 33 2.49 7.81 -6.89
N PRO A 34 3.58 7.83 -6.11
CA PRO A 34 4.89 7.40 -6.57
C PRO A 34 4.93 5.87 -6.67
N ILE A 35 5.55 5.36 -7.73
CA ILE A 35 5.81 3.93 -7.90
C ILE A 35 7.29 3.66 -7.60
N HIS A 36 7.57 2.80 -6.63
CA HIS A 36 8.93 2.34 -6.32
C HIS A 36 9.33 1.25 -7.31
N TYR A 37 9.61 1.67 -8.56
CA TYR A 37 9.80 0.77 -9.68
C TYR A 37 10.98 -0.16 -9.47
N CYS A 38 10.81 -1.45 -9.78
CA CYS A 38 11.79 -2.52 -9.56
C CYS A 38 12.36 -2.59 -8.13
N GLY A 39 11.65 -2.03 -7.15
CA GLY A 39 12.11 -1.98 -5.76
C GLY A 39 13.06 -0.82 -5.46
N ASN A 40 13.33 0.06 -6.43
CA ASN A 40 14.11 1.28 -6.25
C ASN A 40 13.21 2.37 -5.62
N PRO A 41 13.54 2.90 -4.43
CA PRO A 41 12.71 3.92 -3.79
C PRO A 41 12.78 5.27 -4.51
N CYS A 42 11.64 5.92 -4.66
CA CYS A 42 11.58 7.33 -5.06
C CYS A 42 12.22 8.24 -4.01
N ASP A 43 12.55 9.49 -4.39
CA ASP A 43 13.02 10.51 -3.43
C ASP A 43 11.88 10.92 -2.48
N MET A 44 11.77 10.17 -1.39
CA MET A 44 10.72 10.37 -0.39
C MET A 44 10.89 11.67 0.39
N ASP A 45 12.13 12.15 0.59
CA ASP A 45 12.35 13.40 1.30
C ASP A 45 11.79 14.59 0.51
N ARG A 46 12.00 14.62 -0.80
CA ARG A 46 11.45 15.65 -1.67
C ARG A 46 9.93 15.55 -1.75
N LEU A 47 9.39 14.34 -1.93
CA LEU A 47 7.95 14.11 -1.97
C LEU A 47 7.23 14.54 -0.68
N ILE A 48 7.81 14.28 0.49
CA ILE A 48 7.25 14.68 1.78
C ILE A 48 7.20 16.20 1.88
N LYS A 49 8.29 16.90 1.55
CA LYS A 49 8.33 18.37 1.55
C LYS A 49 7.29 18.97 0.60
N MET A 50 7.12 18.39 -0.58
CA MET A 50 6.11 18.82 -1.54
C MET A 50 4.69 18.58 -1.03
N SER A 51 4.45 17.44 -0.38
CA SER A 51 3.18 17.10 0.24
C SER A 51 2.80 18.07 1.36
N GLU A 52 3.75 18.40 2.23
CA GLU A 52 3.55 19.36 3.32
C GLU A 52 3.26 20.78 2.80
N LYS A 53 4.00 21.21 1.77
CA LYS A 53 3.84 22.54 1.15
C LYS A 53 2.49 22.72 0.45
N ASN A 54 1.96 21.65 -0.18
CA ASN A 54 0.80 21.72 -1.08
C ASN A 54 -0.44 20.97 -0.56
N ASP A 55 -0.40 20.42 0.65
CA ASP A 55 -1.49 19.68 1.31
C ASP A 55 -2.09 18.53 0.48
N PHE A 56 -1.25 17.75 -0.19
CA PHE A 56 -1.68 16.51 -0.83
C PHE A 56 -1.21 15.27 -0.06
N LYS A 57 -1.83 14.12 -0.31
CA LYS A 57 -1.44 12.84 0.33
C LYS A 57 -0.48 12.06 -0.58
N ILE A 58 0.50 11.38 0.04
CA ILE A 58 1.39 10.45 -0.65
C ILE A 58 0.83 9.04 -0.46
N ILE A 59 0.53 8.36 -1.57
CA ILE A 59 0.08 6.96 -1.59
C ILE A 59 1.13 6.17 -2.36
N GLU A 60 2.03 5.49 -1.64
CA GLU A 60 3.13 4.76 -2.26
C GLU A 60 2.63 3.48 -2.94
N ASP A 61 2.88 3.32 -4.23
CA ASP A 61 2.82 2.02 -4.89
C ASP A 61 4.17 1.31 -4.67
N ALA A 62 4.19 0.43 -3.69
CA ALA A 62 5.35 -0.35 -3.30
C ALA A 62 5.21 -1.83 -3.71
N ALA A 63 4.42 -2.11 -4.76
CA ALA A 63 4.21 -3.47 -5.25
C ALA A 63 5.51 -4.21 -5.60
N HIS A 64 6.59 -3.51 -5.91
CA HIS A 64 7.93 -4.05 -6.17
C HIS A 64 8.91 -3.87 -5.01
N ALA A 65 8.54 -3.12 -3.95
CA ALA A 65 9.49 -2.60 -2.97
C ALA A 65 9.33 -3.19 -1.55
N PHE A 66 8.72 -4.38 -1.43
CA PHE A 66 8.60 -5.02 -0.12
C PHE A 66 9.99 -5.39 0.43
N GLY A 67 10.38 -4.74 1.54
CA GLY A 67 11.70 -4.87 2.14
C GLY A 67 12.78 -3.93 1.59
N SER A 68 12.45 -3.05 0.62
CA SER A 68 13.34 -1.97 0.18
C SER A 68 13.56 -0.94 1.28
N ILE A 69 14.72 -0.29 1.24
CA ILE A 69 15.18 0.68 2.26
C ILE A 69 15.52 1.99 1.58
N TYR A 70 14.98 3.09 2.09
CA TYR A 70 15.36 4.45 1.74
C TYR A 70 15.99 5.13 2.96
N LYS A 71 17.25 5.56 2.84
CA LYS A 71 18.00 6.24 3.92
C LYS A 71 17.91 5.55 5.31
N GLY A 72 18.04 4.23 5.32
CA GLY A 72 18.01 3.42 6.55
C GLY A 72 16.63 3.03 7.06
N CYS A 73 15.54 3.54 6.49
CA CYS A 73 14.17 3.20 6.86
C CYS A 73 13.49 2.35 5.78
N LYS A 74 12.72 1.36 6.19
CA LYS A 74 11.96 0.50 5.24
C LYS A 74 10.88 1.30 4.52
N ILE A 75 10.68 1.03 3.23
CA ILE A 75 9.50 1.48 2.50
C ILE A 75 8.25 0.98 3.22
N GLY A 76 7.24 1.84 3.33
CA GLY A 76 6.09 1.68 4.22
C GLY A 76 6.13 2.57 5.47
N SER A 77 7.25 3.28 5.69
CA SER A 77 7.41 4.20 6.83
C SER A 77 7.17 5.67 6.47
N PHE A 78 7.02 6.00 5.19
CA PHE A 78 7.08 7.38 4.69
C PHE A 78 5.72 8.00 4.38
N GLY A 79 5.02 7.49 3.38
CA GLY A 79 3.76 8.05 2.91
C GLY A 79 2.59 8.00 3.90
N HIS A 80 1.44 8.51 3.47
CA HIS A 80 0.19 8.41 4.21
C HIS A 80 -0.41 7.00 4.12
N ALA A 81 -0.19 6.35 2.99
CA ALA A 81 -0.50 4.95 2.74
C ALA A 81 0.58 4.33 1.86
N THR A 82 0.88 3.06 2.07
CA THR A 82 1.80 2.28 1.24
C THR A 82 1.13 0.97 0.86
N CYS A 83 1.07 0.69 -0.44
CA CYS A 83 0.44 -0.50 -0.99
C CYS A 83 1.50 -1.52 -1.43
N PHE A 84 1.43 -2.73 -0.90
CA PHE A 84 2.30 -3.85 -1.24
C PHE A 84 1.54 -4.94 -1.98
N SER A 85 2.23 -5.66 -2.86
CA SER A 85 1.71 -6.82 -3.56
C SER A 85 2.43 -8.10 -3.12
N PHE A 86 1.68 -9.18 -2.99
CA PHE A 86 2.16 -10.53 -2.71
C PHE A 86 1.80 -11.51 -3.85
N ASP A 87 1.73 -10.99 -5.06
CA ASP A 87 1.60 -11.75 -6.30
C ASP A 87 2.76 -12.75 -6.46
N PRO A 88 2.62 -13.85 -7.23
CA PRO A 88 3.65 -14.89 -7.39
C PRO A 88 5.04 -14.40 -7.80
N ILE A 89 5.13 -13.31 -8.57
CA ILE A 89 6.41 -12.78 -9.08
C ILE A 89 7.09 -11.80 -8.10
N LYS A 90 6.48 -11.46 -6.97
CA LYS A 90 6.99 -10.44 -6.04
C LYS A 90 8.12 -10.98 -5.15
N VAL A 91 8.70 -10.11 -4.32
CA VAL A 91 9.82 -10.44 -3.42
C VAL A 91 9.47 -11.57 -2.46
N ILE A 92 8.26 -11.51 -1.88
CA ILE A 92 7.60 -12.61 -1.20
C ILE A 92 6.19 -12.76 -1.80
N THR A 93 5.65 -13.95 -1.73
CA THR A 93 4.33 -14.24 -2.30
C THR A 93 3.43 -14.97 -1.32
N CYS A 94 2.14 -14.80 -1.47
CA CYS A 94 1.13 -15.67 -0.84
C CYS A 94 0.16 -16.28 -1.88
N GLY A 95 0.65 -16.42 -3.13
CA GLY A 95 -0.17 -16.80 -4.29
C GLY A 95 -0.85 -15.56 -4.86
N GLU A 96 -1.85 -15.06 -4.17
CA GLU A 96 -2.54 -13.80 -4.46
C GLU A 96 -2.73 -13.02 -3.17
N GLY A 97 -2.44 -11.72 -3.21
CA GLY A 97 -2.66 -10.87 -2.03
C GLY A 97 -1.91 -9.56 -2.08
N GLY A 98 -2.11 -8.79 -1.02
CA GLY A 98 -1.44 -7.51 -0.81
C GLY A 98 -1.67 -7.01 0.60
N ALA A 99 -0.98 -5.93 0.93
CA ALA A 99 -1.16 -5.24 2.19
C ALA A 99 -1.16 -3.72 1.97
N VAL A 100 -1.93 -3.01 2.79
CA VAL A 100 -1.87 -1.56 2.89
C VAL A 100 -1.37 -1.21 4.28
N VAL A 101 -0.28 -0.46 4.34
CA VAL A 101 0.27 0.10 5.57
C VAL A 101 -0.17 1.55 5.70
N LEU A 102 -0.64 1.92 6.87
CA LEU A 102 -1.23 3.22 7.19
C LEU A 102 -0.76 3.69 8.55
N LYS A 103 -0.56 5.01 8.70
CA LYS A 103 -0.29 5.65 9.99
C LYS A 103 -1.59 6.02 10.74
N ASP A 104 -2.68 6.25 9.99
CA ASP A 104 -3.98 6.66 10.51
C ASP A 104 -4.84 5.42 10.82
N ASN A 105 -5.14 5.19 12.10
CA ASN A 105 -5.94 4.07 12.55
C ASN A 105 -7.41 4.14 12.09
N ASP A 106 -7.99 5.32 11.98
CA ASP A 106 -9.38 5.48 11.54
C ASP A 106 -9.54 5.13 10.07
N ILE A 107 -8.55 5.52 9.25
CA ILE A 107 -8.49 5.11 7.84
C ILE A 107 -8.26 3.60 7.73
N ALA A 108 -7.38 3.04 8.57
CA ALA A 108 -7.13 1.61 8.59
C ALA A 108 -8.40 0.80 8.90
N GLU A 109 -9.19 1.22 9.89
CA GLU A 109 -10.47 0.60 10.22
C GLU A 109 -11.49 0.73 9.07
N LYS A 110 -11.56 1.88 8.42
CA LYS A 110 -12.42 2.07 7.23
C LYS A 110 -12.02 1.10 6.09
N ILE A 111 -10.71 0.93 5.85
CA ILE A 111 -10.22 0.01 4.82
C ILE A 111 -10.50 -1.45 5.21
N ARG A 112 -10.32 -1.83 6.49
CA ARG A 112 -10.69 -3.17 6.99
C ARG A 112 -12.14 -3.52 6.71
N ARG A 113 -13.07 -2.59 6.93
CA ARG A 113 -14.50 -2.79 6.60
C ARG A 113 -14.72 -2.86 5.09
N LYS A 114 -14.15 -1.92 4.35
CA LYS A 114 -14.33 -1.84 2.89
C LYS A 114 -13.82 -3.07 2.15
N ARG A 115 -12.69 -3.67 2.55
CA ARG A 115 -12.15 -4.89 1.92
C ARG A 115 -13.06 -6.13 2.10
N ILE A 116 -14.01 -6.08 3.03
CA ILE A 116 -14.96 -7.16 3.34
C ILE A 116 -16.38 -6.64 3.14
N LEU A 117 -16.71 -6.20 1.93
CA LEU A 117 -18.08 -5.82 1.53
C LEU A 117 -18.72 -4.69 2.35
N GLY A 118 -17.95 -3.90 3.10
CA GLY A 118 -18.46 -2.84 3.96
C GLY A 118 -19.11 -3.32 5.27
N ILE A 119 -18.83 -4.54 5.67
CA ILE A 119 -19.40 -5.17 6.86
C ILE A 119 -18.71 -4.64 8.12
N ASN A 120 -19.49 -4.37 9.17
CA ASN A 120 -19.03 -3.77 10.43
C ASN A 120 -18.34 -4.75 11.40
N LYS A 121 -18.46 -6.06 11.20
CA LYS A 121 -17.88 -7.10 12.07
C LYS A 121 -16.88 -7.96 11.31
N ASP A 122 -15.74 -8.21 11.91
CA ASP A 122 -14.74 -9.14 11.39
C ASP A 122 -15.31 -10.58 11.42
N THR A 123 -14.97 -11.36 10.40
CA THR A 123 -15.36 -12.77 10.28
C THR A 123 -14.93 -13.60 11.50
N TRP A 124 -13.80 -13.24 12.13
CA TRP A 124 -13.31 -13.90 13.34
C TRP A 124 -14.26 -13.78 14.53
N HIS A 125 -14.87 -12.62 14.73
CA HIS A 125 -15.88 -12.42 15.79
C HIS A 125 -17.17 -13.20 15.55
N ARG A 126 -17.43 -13.64 14.30
CA ARG A 126 -18.57 -14.47 13.97
C ARG A 126 -18.43 -15.89 14.50
N TYR A 127 -17.22 -16.42 14.61
CA TYR A 127 -17.00 -17.79 15.11
C TYR A 127 -16.98 -17.87 16.63
N ASN A 128 -16.76 -16.76 17.32
CA ASN A 128 -16.60 -16.73 18.78
C ASN A 128 -17.86 -16.27 19.54
N ASN A 129 -18.91 -15.80 18.86
CA ASN A 129 -20.14 -15.32 19.52
C ASN A 129 -21.37 -16.08 19.02
N GLU A 130 -22.23 -16.41 19.96
CA GLU A 130 -23.52 -17.03 19.70
C GLU A 130 -24.37 -16.19 18.73
N ARG A 131 -24.91 -16.83 17.67
CA ARG A 131 -25.75 -16.26 16.60
C ARG A 131 -25.04 -15.25 15.68
N SER A 132 -23.99 -15.69 15.03
CA SER A 132 -23.10 -14.90 14.16
C SER A 132 -23.64 -14.57 12.76
N TRP A 133 -24.91 -14.85 12.47
CA TRP A 133 -25.49 -14.61 11.14
C TRP A 133 -25.87 -13.14 10.88
N PHE A 134 -26.07 -12.34 11.94
CA PHE A 134 -26.45 -10.95 11.81
C PHE A 134 -25.22 -10.05 11.65
N TYR A 135 -25.20 -9.23 10.61
CA TYR A 135 -24.18 -8.22 10.34
C TYR A 135 -24.82 -7.01 9.63
N ASP A 136 -24.28 -5.83 9.89
CA ASP A 136 -24.67 -4.60 9.19
C ASP A 136 -23.67 -4.26 8.10
N VAL A 137 -24.18 -3.86 6.93
CA VAL A 137 -23.39 -3.25 5.87
C VAL A 137 -23.45 -1.75 6.06
N THR A 138 -22.37 -1.16 6.56
CA THR A 138 -22.33 0.26 6.97
C THR A 138 -21.81 1.19 5.87
N THR A 139 -21.23 0.66 4.80
CA THR A 139 -20.70 1.41 3.66
C THR A 139 -20.60 0.52 2.43
N THR A 140 -20.52 1.12 1.26
CA THR A 140 -20.12 0.40 0.04
C THR A 140 -18.71 -0.17 0.22
N GLY A 141 -18.55 -1.45 -0.03
CA GLY A 141 -17.28 -2.18 0.11
C GLY A 141 -16.94 -3.01 -1.11
N TYR A 142 -15.78 -3.66 -1.03
CA TYR A 142 -15.21 -4.52 -2.08
C TYR A 142 -14.96 -5.91 -1.53
N ARG A 143 -14.85 -6.88 -2.40
CA ARG A 143 -14.46 -8.24 -2.01
C ARG A 143 -12.95 -8.44 -2.20
N TYR A 144 -12.15 -7.85 -1.31
CA TYR A 144 -10.68 -7.87 -1.34
C TYR A 144 -10.08 -8.56 -0.10
N HIS A 145 -10.79 -9.54 0.45
CA HIS A 145 -10.29 -10.29 1.60
C HIS A 145 -9.28 -11.37 1.18
N MET A 146 -8.18 -11.44 1.90
CA MET A 146 -7.21 -12.51 1.77
C MET A 146 -7.74 -13.79 2.43
N SER A 147 -7.58 -14.95 1.80
CA SER A 147 -7.91 -16.22 2.42
C SER A 147 -6.91 -16.58 3.53
N ASN A 148 -7.34 -17.39 4.52
CA ASN A 148 -6.44 -17.87 5.57
C ASN A 148 -5.31 -18.74 5.00
N ILE A 149 -5.55 -19.47 3.90
CA ILE A 149 -4.53 -20.27 3.21
C ILE A 149 -3.43 -19.34 2.67
N ASN A 150 -3.80 -18.29 1.93
CA ASN A 150 -2.85 -17.32 1.40
C ASN A 150 -2.11 -16.59 2.53
N ALA A 151 -2.83 -16.21 3.59
CA ALA A 151 -2.21 -15.56 4.76
C ALA A 151 -1.18 -16.47 5.44
N ALA A 152 -1.45 -17.77 5.59
CA ALA A 152 -0.50 -18.73 6.16
C ALA A 152 0.76 -18.85 5.30
N ILE A 153 0.63 -18.92 3.97
CA ILE A 153 1.77 -18.91 3.04
C ILE A 153 2.57 -17.61 3.22
N GLY A 154 1.88 -16.47 3.24
CA GLY A 154 2.50 -15.16 3.40
C GLY A 154 3.31 -15.03 4.68
N LEU A 155 2.81 -15.54 5.81
CA LEU A 155 3.53 -15.54 7.09
C LEU A 155 4.85 -16.33 7.03
N VAL A 156 4.83 -17.51 6.38
CA VAL A 156 6.06 -18.31 6.17
C VAL A 156 7.03 -17.60 5.24
N GLN A 157 6.54 -16.96 4.19
CA GLN A 157 7.37 -16.19 3.27
C GLN A 157 7.98 -14.95 3.95
N LEU A 158 7.21 -14.26 4.78
CA LEU A 158 7.68 -13.11 5.56
C LEU A 158 8.84 -13.48 6.48
N SER A 159 8.81 -14.64 7.14
CA SER A 159 9.91 -15.10 8.00
C SER A 159 11.23 -15.35 7.25
N LYS A 160 11.19 -15.50 5.92
CA LYS A 160 12.36 -15.72 5.04
C LYS A 160 12.78 -14.45 4.28
N LEU A 161 12.11 -13.32 4.48
CA LEU A 161 12.30 -12.11 3.68
C LEU A 161 13.77 -11.65 3.62
N ASP A 162 14.44 -11.57 4.76
CA ASP A 162 15.82 -11.07 4.83
C ASP A 162 16.79 -11.98 4.06
N GLN A 163 16.59 -13.30 4.10
CA GLN A 163 17.36 -14.26 3.32
C GLN A 163 17.14 -14.07 1.83
N PHE A 164 15.89 -13.85 1.40
CA PHE A 164 15.58 -13.62 -0.02
C PHE A 164 16.18 -12.31 -0.52
N ILE A 165 16.13 -11.25 0.26
CA ILE A 165 16.75 -9.97 -0.08
C ILE A 165 18.27 -10.12 -0.19
N ALA A 166 18.92 -10.75 0.80
CA ALA A 166 20.36 -10.96 0.79
C ALA A 166 20.85 -11.78 -0.42
N ARG A 167 20.04 -12.76 -0.86
CA ARG A 167 20.39 -13.60 -2.03
C ARG A 167 20.20 -12.88 -3.38
N ARG A 168 19.35 -11.85 -3.44
CA ARG A 168 19.05 -11.10 -4.67
C ARG A 168 19.98 -9.90 -4.89
N ARG A 169 20.70 -9.46 -3.87
CA ARG A 169 21.75 -8.42 -3.90
C ARG A 169 23.13 -9.03 -4.18
#